data_f63ac397af5e02ba573520beb543deda
#
_entry.id   f63ac397af5e02ba573520beb543deda
#
_cell.length_a   1.000
_cell.length_b   1.000
_cell.length_c   1.000
_cell.angle_alpha   90.00
_cell.angle_beta   90.00
_cell.angle_gamma   90.00
#
_symmetry.space_group_name_H-M   'P 1'
#
loop_
_entity.id
_entity.type
_entity.pdbx_description
1 polymer ?
#
loop_
_entity_poly.entity_id
_entity_poly.type
_entity_poly.pdbx_seq_one_letter_code
_entity_poly.pdbx_strand_id
1 'polypeptide(L)'
;MWYFMKNFIFISPNFPTNYWHFCRELQNNGMNVLGIGDQPYDELSGSLKSSLHEYYKVGSLENYDEVYRAVAFFIFKYGRIDWLESNNEYWLERDAQLRTDFNIVSGFHIEDIPRIKYKSKMKEYYRAIGLPVARYHLVDDFAGCRAFLNEVGYPVVVKPDNGVGASHTYRLNTDEDLENFLREKEADVLYIMEEFVRGEVNSYDAIIDDNGEPVFEAGNISPISIMDIVNENGNCAFYILKDLPEDTRRAGRAAVKSFAVKNRFIHFEFFRLLQDQEGLGKQGDLIGLEVNMRPSGGVTPDMLNFAHSTDVYKIWADMIAFGRSTVPTGEDGFCGFAGRRDGKHFVMDHDAVMKKYGKQIRMAERVSDALSSAMGNYMYVGVFPTEEELHAFYQDVLRCED
;
A
#
# COMPACT_ATOMS: atom_id res chain seq x y z
N MET A 1 -30.95 3.97 -26.40
CA MET A 1 -29.98 3.02 -25.85
C MET A 1 -30.06 3.13 -24.33
N TRP A 2 -30.62 2.13 -23.64
CA TRP A 2 -30.69 2.13 -22.17
C TRP A 2 -29.27 1.94 -21.67
N TYR A 3 -28.64 2.99 -21.13
CA TYR A 3 -27.40 2.83 -20.39
C TYR A 3 -27.76 2.12 -19.09
N PHE A 4 -27.50 0.83 -18.99
CA PHE A 4 -27.54 0.15 -17.71
C PHE A 4 -26.44 0.74 -16.86
N MET A 5 -26.81 1.32 -15.73
CA MET A 5 -25.88 1.83 -14.73
C MET A 5 -25.03 0.67 -14.21
N LYS A 6 -23.70 0.78 -14.27
CA LYS A 6 -22.79 -0.25 -13.75
C LYS A 6 -22.88 -0.30 -12.23
N ASN A 7 -22.92 -1.51 -11.67
CA ASN A 7 -22.97 -1.74 -10.23
C ASN A 7 -21.56 -2.02 -9.71
N PHE A 8 -21.12 -1.22 -8.74
CA PHE A 8 -19.84 -1.36 -8.07
C PHE A 8 -20.07 -1.67 -6.59
N ILE A 9 -19.55 -2.80 -6.09
CA ILE A 9 -19.51 -3.08 -4.65
C ILE A 9 -18.17 -2.63 -4.09
N PHE A 10 -18.21 -1.73 -3.11
CA PHE A 10 -17.02 -1.29 -2.36
C PHE A 10 -17.05 -1.93 -0.96
N ILE A 11 -16.05 -2.81 -0.69
CA ILE A 11 -15.88 -3.47 0.62
C ILE A 11 -15.10 -2.55 1.56
N SER A 12 -15.55 -2.38 2.80
CA SER A 12 -14.92 -1.52 3.81
C SER A 12 -14.71 -0.06 3.35
N PRO A 13 -15.74 0.63 2.82
CA PRO A 13 -15.57 1.97 2.25
C PRO A 13 -15.22 3.05 3.30
N ASN A 14 -15.34 2.73 4.59
CA ASN A 14 -15.07 3.61 5.73
C ASN A 14 -13.60 3.62 6.18
N PHE A 15 -12.77 2.68 5.68
CA PHE A 15 -11.37 2.59 6.08
C PHE A 15 -10.46 2.22 4.91
N PRO A 16 -9.36 2.97 4.67
CA PRO A 16 -8.96 4.26 5.27
C PRO A 16 -10.01 5.37 5.15
N THR A 17 -9.94 6.36 6.04
CA THR A 17 -10.98 7.41 6.17
C THR A 17 -11.16 8.29 4.94
N ASN A 18 -10.19 8.32 4.02
CA ASN A 18 -10.20 9.05 2.75
C ASN A 18 -10.80 8.24 1.58
N TYR A 19 -11.14 6.95 1.76
CA TYR A 19 -11.64 6.09 0.68
C TYR A 19 -13.03 6.47 0.15
N TRP A 20 -13.78 7.29 0.88
CA TRP A 20 -15.00 7.89 0.36
C TRP A 20 -14.78 8.72 -0.92
N HIS A 21 -13.56 9.20 -1.15
CA HIS A 21 -13.22 9.89 -2.40
C HIS A 21 -13.33 8.96 -3.62
N PHE A 22 -12.88 7.69 -3.51
CA PHE A 22 -13.10 6.69 -4.57
C PHE A 22 -14.58 6.46 -4.83
N CYS A 23 -15.38 6.31 -3.77
CA CYS A 23 -16.83 6.14 -3.87
C CYS A 23 -17.49 7.32 -4.56
N ARG A 24 -17.12 8.56 -4.17
CA ARG A 24 -17.67 9.78 -4.76
C ARG A 24 -17.35 9.88 -6.26
N GLU A 25 -16.11 9.61 -6.65
CA GLU A 25 -15.74 9.73 -8.06
C GLU A 25 -16.36 8.62 -8.93
N LEU A 26 -16.56 7.41 -8.41
CA LEU A 26 -17.37 6.39 -9.09
C LEU A 26 -18.82 6.85 -9.27
N GLN A 27 -19.44 7.44 -8.23
CA GLN A 27 -20.79 7.99 -8.30
C GLN A 27 -20.89 9.14 -9.30
N ASN A 28 -19.91 10.06 -9.31
CA ASN A 28 -19.81 11.16 -10.27
C ASN A 28 -19.75 10.64 -11.72
N ASN A 29 -19.16 9.46 -11.93
CA ASN A 29 -19.11 8.78 -13.23
C ASN A 29 -20.40 7.99 -13.56
N GLY A 30 -21.45 8.12 -12.74
CA GLY A 30 -22.75 7.50 -12.99
C GLY A 30 -22.81 6.02 -12.63
N MET A 31 -21.94 5.54 -11.73
CA MET A 31 -22.01 4.16 -11.24
C MET A 31 -22.88 4.04 -9.99
N ASN A 32 -23.53 2.90 -9.81
CA ASN A 32 -24.17 2.52 -8.56
C ASN A 32 -23.10 2.06 -7.58
N VAL A 33 -22.78 2.86 -6.58
CA VAL A 33 -21.78 2.51 -5.56
C VAL A 33 -22.47 1.91 -4.35
N LEU A 34 -22.26 0.62 -4.12
CA LEU A 34 -22.90 -0.22 -3.11
C LEU A 34 -21.86 -0.56 -2.04
N GLY A 35 -21.96 0.02 -0.85
CA GLY A 35 -21.02 -0.21 0.25
C GLY A 35 -21.38 -1.44 1.07
N ILE A 36 -20.38 -2.25 1.43
CA ILE A 36 -20.49 -3.31 2.45
C ILE A 36 -19.47 -3.03 3.54
N GLY A 37 -19.91 -2.93 4.79
CA GLY A 37 -19.04 -2.68 5.94
C GLY A 37 -19.67 -3.14 7.23
N ASP A 38 -18.90 -3.14 8.31
CA ASP A 38 -19.33 -3.55 9.66
C ASP A 38 -19.55 -2.38 10.63
N GLN A 39 -19.19 -1.15 10.21
CA GLN A 39 -19.50 0.06 10.99
C GLN A 39 -21.00 0.38 10.91
N PRO A 40 -21.64 0.76 12.03
CA PRO A 40 -23.03 1.24 12.02
C PRO A 40 -23.22 2.43 11.07
N TYR A 41 -24.33 2.43 10.31
CA TYR A 41 -24.59 3.49 9.33
C TYR A 41 -24.55 4.90 9.94
N ASP A 42 -25.08 5.06 11.15
CA ASP A 42 -25.13 6.37 11.81
C ASP A 42 -23.74 6.92 12.15
N GLU A 43 -22.75 6.06 12.31
CA GLU A 43 -21.36 6.40 12.60
C GLU A 43 -20.53 6.70 11.35
N LEU A 44 -21.03 6.37 10.15
CA LEU A 44 -20.34 6.71 8.90
C LEU A 44 -20.27 8.23 8.72
N SER A 45 -19.19 8.71 8.14
CA SER A 45 -19.03 10.13 7.80
C SER A 45 -20.13 10.59 6.83
N GLY A 46 -20.53 11.87 6.93
CA GLY A 46 -21.50 12.47 6.00
C GLY A 46 -21.03 12.39 4.54
N SER A 47 -19.72 12.54 4.31
CA SER A 47 -19.12 12.42 2.98
C SER A 47 -19.26 11.01 2.41
N LEU A 48 -19.01 9.96 3.22
CA LEU A 48 -19.19 8.58 2.77
C LEU A 48 -20.66 8.27 2.50
N LYS A 49 -21.58 8.65 3.42
CA LYS A 49 -23.02 8.46 3.23
C LYS A 49 -23.52 9.04 1.92
N SER A 50 -23.07 10.25 1.57
CA SER A 50 -23.46 10.92 0.32
C SER A 50 -22.81 10.33 -0.95
N SER A 51 -21.74 9.53 -0.78
CA SER A 51 -20.99 8.91 -1.88
C SER A 51 -21.41 7.47 -2.19
N LEU A 52 -22.36 6.94 -1.41
CA LEU A 52 -22.90 5.59 -1.61
C LEU A 52 -24.36 5.67 -2.10
N HIS A 53 -24.71 4.79 -3.04
CA HIS A 53 -26.10 4.60 -3.42
C HIS A 53 -26.88 3.81 -2.34
N GLU A 54 -26.23 2.78 -1.78
CA GLU A 54 -26.74 2.01 -0.66
C GLU A 54 -25.58 1.46 0.17
N TYR A 55 -25.84 1.23 1.46
CA TYR A 55 -24.90 0.62 2.39
C TYR A 55 -25.54 -0.59 3.06
N TYR A 56 -24.87 -1.74 3.00
CA TYR A 56 -25.26 -2.95 3.70
C TYR A 56 -24.32 -3.18 4.89
N LYS A 57 -24.87 -3.10 6.11
CA LYS A 57 -24.13 -3.38 7.33
C LYS A 57 -24.11 -4.89 7.60
N VAL A 58 -22.91 -5.47 7.70
CA VAL A 58 -22.67 -6.83 8.22
C VAL A 58 -22.31 -6.79 9.70
N GLY A 59 -22.38 -7.92 10.40
CA GLY A 59 -21.93 -8.03 11.79
C GLY A 59 -20.41 -7.91 11.90
N SER A 60 -19.70 -8.56 11.00
CA SER A 60 -18.25 -8.49 10.85
C SER A 60 -17.86 -8.75 9.40
N LEU A 61 -16.93 -7.94 8.87
CA LEU A 61 -16.32 -8.19 7.56
C LEU A 61 -15.44 -9.45 7.57
N GLU A 62 -15.03 -9.95 8.73
CA GLU A 62 -14.32 -11.23 8.89
C GLU A 62 -15.23 -12.44 8.66
N ASN A 63 -16.53 -12.28 8.82
CA ASN A 63 -17.50 -13.35 8.58
C ASN A 63 -17.83 -13.42 7.09
N TYR A 64 -17.20 -14.37 6.39
CA TYR A 64 -17.39 -14.55 4.94
C TYR A 64 -18.86 -14.74 4.55
N ASP A 65 -19.63 -15.56 5.30
CA ASP A 65 -21.04 -15.83 5.02
C ASP A 65 -21.91 -14.58 5.07
N GLU A 66 -21.62 -13.65 5.98
CA GLU A 66 -22.38 -12.39 6.06
C GLU A 66 -22.07 -11.50 4.85
N VAL A 67 -20.78 -11.38 4.45
CA VAL A 67 -20.39 -10.60 3.28
C VAL A 67 -20.94 -11.23 2.00
N TYR A 68 -20.88 -12.56 1.86
CA TYR A 68 -21.45 -13.29 0.75
C TYR A 68 -22.95 -13.01 0.59
N ARG A 69 -23.72 -13.04 1.69
CA ARG A 69 -25.15 -12.72 1.67
C ARG A 69 -25.42 -11.25 1.32
N ALA A 70 -24.58 -10.33 1.74
CA ALA A 70 -24.69 -8.92 1.36
C ALA A 70 -24.49 -8.73 -0.16
N VAL A 71 -23.49 -9.42 -0.75
CA VAL A 71 -23.29 -9.42 -2.21
C VAL A 71 -24.50 -10.03 -2.93
N ALA A 72 -25.00 -11.18 -2.46
CA ALA A 72 -26.21 -11.82 -3.02
C ALA A 72 -27.44 -10.91 -2.93
N PHE A 73 -27.62 -10.17 -1.83
CA PHE A 73 -28.68 -9.19 -1.68
C PHE A 73 -28.59 -8.07 -2.72
N PHE A 74 -27.38 -7.52 -2.95
CA PHE A 74 -27.20 -6.50 -3.96
C PHE A 74 -27.44 -7.03 -5.38
N ILE A 75 -27.02 -8.25 -5.68
CA ILE A 75 -27.33 -8.90 -6.97
C ILE A 75 -28.84 -9.06 -7.15
N PHE A 76 -29.56 -9.50 -6.11
CA PHE A 76 -31.02 -9.62 -6.16
C PHE A 76 -31.70 -8.28 -6.43
N LYS A 77 -31.23 -7.19 -5.78
CA LYS A 77 -31.85 -5.87 -5.83
C LYS A 77 -31.47 -5.08 -7.09
N TYR A 78 -30.21 -5.13 -7.50
CA TYR A 78 -29.64 -4.26 -8.56
C TYR A 78 -29.23 -5.03 -9.82
N GLY A 79 -29.32 -6.35 -9.82
CA GLY A 79 -28.86 -7.19 -10.91
C GLY A 79 -27.35 -7.45 -10.84
N ARG A 80 -26.76 -7.73 -12.01
CA ARG A 80 -25.34 -8.08 -12.12
C ARG A 80 -24.44 -7.03 -11.48
N ILE A 81 -23.45 -7.51 -10.72
CA ILE A 81 -22.35 -6.68 -10.23
C ILE A 81 -21.24 -6.67 -11.28
N ASP A 82 -20.82 -5.47 -11.70
CA ASP A 82 -19.77 -5.29 -12.71
C ASP A 82 -18.39 -5.24 -12.05
N TRP A 83 -18.29 -4.71 -10.81
CA TRP A 83 -17.06 -4.56 -10.05
C TRP A 83 -17.27 -4.84 -8.56
N LEU A 84 -16.25 -5.43 -7.95
CA LEU A 84 -16.14 -5.60 -6.50
C LEU A 84 -14.69 -5.34 -6.10
N GLU A 85 -14.45 -4.41 -5.17
CA GLU A 85 -13.11 -4.03 -4.73
C GLU A 85 -13.14 -3.37 -3.36
N SER A 86 -12.08 -3.56 -2.58
CA SER A 86 -11.84 -2.83 -1.32
C SER A 86 -10.73 -1.79 -1.43
N ASN A 87 -9.86 -1.90 -2.45
CA ASN A 87 -8.59 -1.18 -2.53
C ASN A 87 -7.71 -1.36 -1.28
N ASN A 88 -7.81 -2.52 -0.61
CA ASN A 88 -7.15 -2.81 0.65
C ASN A 88 -6.50 -4.18 0.63
N GLU A 89 -5.21 -4.25 1.02
CA GLU A 89 -4.43 -5.49 1.04
C GLU A 89 -5.00 -6.54 1.99
N TYR A 90 -5.57 -6.09 3.12
CA TYR A 90 -6.17 -6.97 4.10
C TYR A 90 -7.35 -7.78 3.53
N TRP A 91 -8.16 -7.12 2.69
CA TRP A 91 -9.35 -7.75 2.08
C TRP A 91 -9.10 -8.38 0.71
N LEU A 92 -7.87 -8.28 0.16
CA LEU A 92 -7.55 -8.70 -1.21
C LEU A 92 -7.97 -10.15 -1.52
N GLU A 93 -7.70 -11.08 -0.62
CA GLU A 93 -8.07 -12.50 -0.80
C GLU A 93 -9.59 -12.70 -0.74
N ARG A 94 -10.25 -12.00 0.18
CA ARG A 94 -11.71 -12.04 0.31
C ARG A 94 -12.41 -11.45 -0.91
N ASP A 95 -11.91 -10.33 -1.41
CA ASP A 95 -12.41 -9.72 -2.65
C ASP A 95 -12.26 -10.70 -3.83
N ALA A 96 -11.13 -11.38 -3.93
CA ALA A 96 -10.86 -12.37 -4.96
C ALA A 96 -11.79 -13.59 -4.84
N GLN A 97 -12.04 -14.08 -3.62
CA GLN A 97 -12.98 -15.19 -3.38
C GLN A 97 -14.40 -14.79 -3.78
N LEU A 98 -14.88 -13.61 -3.37
CA LEU A 98 -16.21 -13.10 -3.74
C LEU A 98 -16.35 -12.95 -5.26
N ARG A 99 -15.33 -12.41 -5.94
CA ARG A 99 -15.34 -12.33 -7.41
C ARG A 99 -15.44 -13.71 -8.06
N THR A 100 -14.75 -14.69 -7.52
CA THR A 100 -14.81 -16.09 -8.00
C THR A 100 -16.21 -16.67 -7.79
N ASP A 101 -16.75 -16.59 -6.58
CA ASP A 101 -18.02 -17.21 -6.21
C ASP A 101 -19.22 -16.62 -6.96
N PHE A 102 -19.19 -15.32 -7.25
CA PHE A 102 -20.25 -14.62 -7.98
C PHE A 102 -19.94 -14.41 -9.47
N ASN A 103 -18.84 -14.97 -9.98
CA ASN A 103 -18.40 -14.79 -11.36
C ASN A 103 -18.33 -13.32 -11.80
N ILE A 104 -17.77 -12.47 -10.91
CA ILE A 104 -17.50 -11.05 -11.20
C ILE A 104 -16.15 -11.00 -11.91
N VAL A 105 -16.15 -10.71 -13.20
CA VAL A 105 -14.98 -10.89 -14.09
C VAL A 105 -13.95 -9.75 -13.99
N SER A 106 -14.22 -8.72 -13.21
CA SER A 106 -13.29 -7.59 -12.99
C SER A 106 -12.37 -7.85 -11.80
N GLY A 107 -11.06 -7.72 -11.99
CA GLY A 107 -10.06 -7.91 -10.95
C GLY A 107 -9.58 -9.36 -10.79
N PHE A 108 -8.74 -9.59 -9.78
CA PHE A 108 -8.14 -10.89 -9.51
C PHE A 108 -9.14 -11.86 -8.88
N HIS A 109 -9.04 -13.14 -9.24
CA HIS A 109 -9.78 -14.26 -8.68
C HIS A 109 -8.93 -15.03 -7.67
N ILE A 110 -9.53 -15.99 -6.96
CA ILE A 110 -8.84 -16.71 -5.89
C ILE A 110 -7.58 -17.46 -6.39
N GLU A 111 -7.58 -17.91 -7.63
CA GLU A 111 -6.45 -18.58 -8.28
C GLU A 111 -5.24 -17.66 -8.51
N ASP A 112 -5.45 -16.33 -8.51
CA ASP A 112 -4.42 -15.33 -8.69
C ASP A 112 -3.69 -15.00 -7.37
N ILE A 113 -4.33 -15.24 -6.23
CA ILE A 113 -3.85 -14.83 -4.91
C ILE A 113 -2.43 -15.30 -4.62
N PRO A 114 -2.01 -16.54 -4.93
CA PRO A 114 -0.65 -16.97 -4.61
C PRO A 114 0.43 -16.05 -5.19
N ARG A 115 0.28 -15.59 -6.44
CA ARG A 115 1.29 -14.77 -7.12
C ARG A 115 1.32 -13.31 -6.64
N ILE A 116 0.22 -12.80 -6.08
CA ILE A 116 0.07 -11.39 -5.71
C ILE A 116 0.05 -11.13 -4.20
N LYS A 117 0.08 -12.19 -3.38
CA LYS A 117 0.03 -12.07 -1.92
C LYS A 117 1.14 -12.82 -1.20
N TYR A 118 1.64 -13.94 -1.74
CA TYR A 118 2.72 -14.71 -1.12
C TYR A 118 4.08 -14.18 -1.59
N LYS A 119 4.88 -13.66 -0.65
CA LYS A 119 6.19 -13.04 -0.94
C LYS A 119 7.16 -14.01 -1.63
N SER A 120 7.15 -15.27 -1.22
CA SER A 120 7.94 -16.33 -1.87
C SER A 120 7.57 -16.51 -3.34
N LYS A 121 6.27 -16.40 -3.68
CA LYS A 121 5.77 -16.52 -5.05
C LYS A 121 6.03 -15.26 -5.87
N MET A 122 5.87 -14.07 -5.31
CA MET A 122 6.19 -12.80 -5.98
C MET A 122 7.60 -12.80 -6.56
N LYS A 123 8.56 -13.41 -5.85
CA LYS A 123 9.98 -13.47 -6.28
C LYS A 123 10.18 -14.22 -7.60
N GLU A 124 9.36 -15.20 -7.91
CA GLU A 124 9.39 -15.93 -9.18
C GLU A 124 9.06 -15.00 -10.36
N TYR A 125 8.07 -14.12 -10.19
CA TYR A 125 7.63 -13.15 -11.21
C TYR A 125 8.62 -12.00 -11.40
N TYR A 126 9.29 -11.54 -10.34
CA TYR A 126 10.38 -10.59 -10.46
C TYR A 126 11.60 -11.18 -11.19
N ARG A 127 11.99 -12.41 -10.84
CA ARG A 127 13.07 -13.12 -11.54
C ARG A 127 12.78 -13.33 -13.02
N ALA A 128 11.53 -13.60 -13.39
CA ALA A 128 11.12 -13.80 -14.78
C ALA A 128 11.36 -12.58 -15.67
N ILE A 129 11.41 -11.37 -15.09
CA ILE A 129 11.73 -10.13 -15.82
C ILE A 129 13.20 -9.70 -15.64
N GLY A 130 14.03 -10.55 -15.05
CA GLY A 130 15.46 -10.28 -14.82
C GLY A 130 15.73 -9.31 -13.65
N LEU A 131 14.73 -9.02 -12.80
CA LEU A 131 14.90 -8.20 -11.62
C LEU A 131 15.41 -9.08 -10.46
N PRO A 132 16.56 -8.75 -9.84
CA PRO A 132 17.05 -9.47 -8.67
C PRO A 132 16.07 -9.36 -7.50
N VAL A 133 16.07 -10.35 -6.63
CA VAL A 133 15.32 -10.40 -5.38
C VAL A 133 16.19 -10.95 -4.26
N ALA A 134 15.93 -10.58 -3.03
CA ALA A 134 16.59 -11.17 -1.87
C ALA A 134 16.56 -12.71 -1.94
N ARG A 135 17.69 -13.37 -1.64
CA ARG A 135 17.71 -14.82 -1.42
C ARG A 135 16.82 -15.14 -0.24
N TYR A 136 16.13 -16.26 -0.27
CA TYR A 136 15.17 -16.58 0.77
C TYR A 136 15.05 -18.08 1.02
N HIS A 137 14.54 -18.41 2.21
CA HIS A 137 14.16 -19.75 2.64
C HIS A 137 12.78 -19.68 3.31
N LEU A 138 11.90 -20.63 3.00
CA LEU A 138 10.67 -20.80 3.77
C LEU A 138 11.02 -21.47 5.10
N VAL A 139 10.65 -20.82 6.19
CA VAL A 139 11.03 -21.26 7.52
C VAL A 139 10.49 -22.66 7.82
N ASP A 140 11.38 -23.57 8.10
CA ASP A 140 11.12 -24.95 8.50
C ASP A 140 11.67 -25.22 9.92
N ASP A 141 12.69 -26.06 10.04
CA ASP A 141 13.37 -26.34 11.31
C ASP A 141 14.68 -25.55 11.47
N PHE A 142 15.31 -25.66 12.63
CA PHE A 142 16.57 -24.98 12.90
C PHE A 142 17.69 -25.38 11.91
N ALA A 143 17.74 -26.64 11.49
CA ALA A 143 18.82 -27.11 10.60
C ALA A 143 18.66 -26.54 9.20
N GLY A 144 17.43 -26.47 8.64
CA GLY A 144 17.13 -25.86 7.35
C GLY A 144 17.41 -24.36 7.36
N CYS A 145 16.90 -23.64 8.37
CA CYS A 145 17.18 -22.22 8.54
C CYS A 145 18.69 -21.95 8.70
N ARG A 146 19.40 -22.78 9.47
CA ARG A 146 20.86 -22.63 9.66
C ARG A 146 21.64 -22.89 8.39
N ALA A 147 21.21 -23.82 7.54
CA ALA A 147 21.83 -24.05 6.23
C ALA A 147 21.73 -22.79 5.34
N PHE A 148 20.57 -22.15 5.30
CA PHE A 148 20.39 -20.88 4.59
C PHE A 148 21.26 -19.75 5.16
N LEU A 149 21.36 -19.65 6.48
CA LEU A 149 22.24 -18.68 7.14
C LEU A 149 23.73 -18.88 6.85
N ASN A 150 24.17 -20.12 6.61
CA ASN A 150 25.53 -20.38 6.17
C ASN A 150 25.83 -19.82 4.77
N GLU A 151 24.78 -19.65 3.95
CA GLU A 151 24.90 -19.06 2.61
C GLU A 151 24.89 -17.53 2.63
N VAL A 152 23.97 -16.92 3.43
CA VAL A 152 23.70 -15.48 3.36
C VAL A 152 24.30 -14.68 4.52
N GLY A 153 24.59 -15.32 5.64
CA GLY A 153 25.04 -14.67 6.89
C GLY A 153 23.92 -13.92 7.60
N TYR A 154 24.28 -13.38 8.77
CA TYR A 154 23.45 -12.45 9.51
C TYR A 154 23.72 -10.99 9.14
N PRO A 155 22.76 -10.06 9.33
CA PRO A 155 21.37 -10.30 9.75
C PRO A 155 20.50 -10.88 8.63
N VAL A 156 19.37 -11.48 9.03
CA VAL A 156 18.27 -11.86 8.12
C VAL A 156 16.97 -11.24 8.60
N VAL A 157 15.99 -11.12 7.69
CA VAL A 157 14.64 -10.68 8.00
C VAL A 157 13.68 -11.85 7.88
N VAL A 158 12.85 -12.06 8.91
CA VAL A 158 11.81 -13.10 8.92
C VAL A 158 10.45 -12.43 9.05
N LYS A 159 9.52 -12.81 8.19
CA LYS A 159 8.17 -12.24 8.15
C LYS A 159 7.15 -13.26 7.63
N PRO A 160 5.84 -13.10 7.93
CA PRO A 160 4.82 -13.96 7.33
C PRO A 160 4.87 -13.88 5.80
N ASP A 161 4.79 -15.03 5.11
CA ASP A 161 4.86 -15.09 3.65
C ASP A 161 3.67 -14.37 2.98
N ASN A 162 2.49 -14.39 3.61
CA ASN A 162 1.28 -13.71 3.13
C ASN A 162 0.81 -12.56 4.05
N GLY A 163 1.67 -12.08 4.96
CA GLY A 163 1.35 -11.00 5.89
C GLY A 163 1.16 -9.64 5.21
N VAL A 164 0.46 -8.73 5.90
CA VAL A 164 0.20 -7.35 5.47
C VAL A 164 1.00 -6.37 6.33
N GLY A 165 1.68 -5.44 5.68
CA GLY A 165 2.49 -4.43 6.35
C GLY A 165 3.74 -5.03 7.01
N ALA A 166 4.35 -4.27 7.95
CA ALA A 166 5.54 -4.69 8.68
C ALA A 166 5.25 -5.44 9.99
N SER A 167 3.98 -5.76 10.27
CA SER A 167 3.62 -6.52 11.48
C SER A 167 4.24 -7.92 11.43
N HIS A 168 4.73 -8.37 12.59
CA HIS A 168 5.39 -9.67 12.75
C HIS A 168 6.64 -9.84 11.85
N THR A 169 7.34 -8.71 11.57
CA THR A 169 8.62 -8.71 10.86
C THR A 169 9.75 -8.64 11.88
N TYR A 170 10.64 -9.63 11.85
CA TYR A 170 11.72 -9.82 12.80
C TYR A 170 13.07 -9.69 12.09
N ARG A 171 13.99 -8.96 12.69
CA ARG A 171 15.40 -8.97 12.30
C ARG A 171 16.16 -9.90 13.23
N LEU A 172 16.74 -10.97 12.70
CA LEU A 172 17.54 -11.92 13.46
C LEU A 172 19.02 -11.62 13.21
N ASN A 173 19.79 -11.51 14.27
CA ASN A 173 21.21 -11.15 14.21
C ASN A 173 22.11 -12.28 14.70
N THR A 174 21.57 -13.28 15.41
CA THR A 174 22.29 -14.37 16.06
C THR A 174 21.53 -15.70 15.98
N ASP A 175 22.22 -16.81 16.24
CA ASP A 175 21.60 -18.13 16.37
C ASP A 175 20.60 -18.16 17.54
N GLU A 176 20.85 -17.40 18.62
CA GLU A 176 19.94 -17.29 19.75
C GLU A 176 18.60 -16.58 19.31
N ASP A 177 18.70 -15.55 18.49
CA ASP A 177 17.49 -14.90 17.93
C ASP A 177 16.68 -15.91 17.09
N LEU A 178 17.36 -16.76 16.30
CA LEU A 178 16.70 -17.79 15.51
C LEU A 178 16.02 -18.84 16.38
N GLU A 179 16.68 -19.34 17.43
CA GLU A 179 16.09 -20.31 18.36
C GLU A 179 14.87 -19.72 19.06
N ASN A 180 14.96 -18.47 19.53
CA ASN A 180 13.85 -17.76 20.15
C ASN A 180 12.69 -17.60 19.19
N PHE A 181 12.94 -17.14 17.96
CA PHE A 181 11.91 -17.00 16.94
C PHE A 181 11.21 -18.34 16.66
N LEU A 182 11.96 -19.43 16.43
CA LEU A 182 11.38 -20.76 16.14
C LEU A 182 10.52 -21.30 17.29
N ARG A 183 10.84 -20.95 18.54
CA ARG A 183 10.05 -21.32 19.70
C ARG A 183 8.77 -20.53 19.85
N GLU A 184 8.78 -19.24 19.45
CA GLU A 184 7.71 -18.27 19.72
C GLU A 184 6.81 -18.02 18.50
N LYS A 185 7.24 -18.41 17.30
CA LYS A 185 6.46 -18.21 16.06
C LYS A 185 5.10 -18.90 16.13
N GLU A 186 4.11 -18.30 15.49
CA GLU A 186 2.79 -18.89 15.34
C GLU A 186 2.87 -20.18 14.50
N ALA A 187 2.24 -21.26 15.00
CA ALA A 187 2.35 -22.59 14.40
C ALA A 187 1.71 -22.69 13.00
N ASP A 188 0.61 -21.95 12.79
CA ASP A 188 -0.20 -22.01 11.57
C ASP A 188 0.19 -20.93 10.54
N VAL A 189 1.23 -20.14 10.81
CA VAL A 189 1.73 -19.10 9.90
C VAL A 189 2.97 -19.59 9.19
N LEU A 190 2.93 -19.51 7.84
CA LEU A 190 4.09 -19.74 7.00
C LEU A 190 4.97 -18.49 7.00
N TYR A 191 6.23 -18.62 7.38
CA TYR A 191 7.20 -17.54 7.40
C TYR A 191 8.23 -17.70 6.29
N ILE A 192 8.65 -16.55 5.72
CA ILE A 192 9.78 -16.44 4.81
C ILE A 192 10.95 -15.77 5.54
N MET A 193 12.14 -16.36 5.42
CA MET A 193 13.41 -15.79 5.89
C MET A 193 14.16 -15.27 4.67
N GLU A 194 14.56 -14.00 4.69
CA GLU A 194 15.24 -13.32 3.59
C GLU A 194 16.60 -12.79 4.04
N GLU A 195 17.58 -12.81 3.15
CA GLU A 195 18.82 -12.05 3.37
C GLU A 195 18.52 -10.57 3.56
N PHE A 196 19.27 -9.92 4.44
CA PHE A 196 19.08 -8.49 4.70
C PHE A 196 19.59 -7.66 3.52
N VAL A 197 18.69 -6.92 2.87
CA VAL A 197 19.05 -6.02 1.77
C VAL A 197 19.41 -4.65 2.32
N ARG A 198 20.62 -4.16 2.01
CA ARG A 198 21.09 -2.82 2.39
C ARG A 198 20.64 -1.80 1.35
N GLY A 199 19.38 -1.49 1.37
CA GLY A 199 18.72 -0.63 0.40
C GLY A 199 17.70 0.30 1.04
N GLU A 200 17.35 1.33 0.30
CA GLU A 200 16.24 2.23 0.60
C GLU A 200 15.01 1.77 -0.16
N VAL A 201 13.84 1.82 0.48
CA VAL A 201 12.58 1.42 -0.18
C VAL A 201 12.14 2.52 -1.14
N ASN A 202 12.01 2.14 -2.40
CA ASN A 202 11.47 2.94 -3.48
C ASN A 202 10.20 2.25 -4.00
N SER A 203 9.19 3.00 -4.43
CA SER A 203 7.99 2.42 -5.00
C SER A 203 7.76 2.82 -6.46
N TYR A 204 6.93 2.01 -7.11
CA TYR A 204 6.23 2.34 -8.34
C TYR A 204 4.74 2.28 -8.04
N ASP A 205 4.12 3.46 -8.01
CA ASP A 205 2.68 3.65 -7.76
C ASP A 205 2.01 3.96 -9.09
N ALA A 206 1.00 3.18 -9.47
CA ALA A 206 0.37 3.40 -10.77
C ALA A 206 -1.11 2.99 -10.78
N ILE A 207 -1.86 3.60 -11.69
CA ILE A 207 -3.22 3.17 -12.06
C ILE A 207 -3.13 2.54 -13.44
N ILE A 208 -3.48 1.25 -13.53
CA ILE A 208 -3.31 0.42 -14.73
C ILE A 208 -4.67 0.19 -15.38
N ASP A 209 -4.73 0.37 -16.70
CA ASP A 209 -5.95 0.16 -17.49
C ASP A 209 -6.21 -1.31 -17.86
N ASP A 210 -7.24 -1.55 -18.68
CA ASP A 210 -7.63 -2.89 -19.16
C ASP A 210 -6.60 -3.54 -20.09
N ASN A 211 -5.72 -2.77 -20.70
CA ASN A 211 -4.65 -3.25 -21.56
C ASN A 211 -3.36 -3.57 -20.81
N GLY A 212 -3.32 -3.26 -19.50
CA GLY A 212 -2.11 -3.36 -18.69
C GLY A 212 -1.17 -2.18 -18.87
N GLU A 213 -1.67 -1.05 -19.38
CA GLU A 213 -0.89 0.17 -19.56
C GLU A 213 -1.23 1.20 -18.47
N PRO A 214 -0.24 1.96 -17.98
CA PRO A 214 -0.48 2.93 -16.94
C PRO A 214 -1.20 4.18 -17.48
N VAL A 215 -2.27 4.60 -16.79
CA VAL A 215 -2.95 5.89 -16.99
C VAL A 215 -2.44 6.96 -16.01
N PHE A 216 -1.72 6.54 -14.97
CA PHE A 216 -1.02 7.37 -14.01
C PHE A 216 0.18 6.60 -13.46
N GLU A 217 1.30 7.28 -13.25
CA GLU A 217 2.52 6.72 -12.66
C GLU A 217 3.19 7.74 -11.74
N ALA A 218 3.67 7.26 -10.60
CA ALA A 218 4.43 8.02 -9.64
C ALA A 218 5.36 7.09 -8.86
N GLY A 219 6.13 7.65 -7.93
CA GLY A 219 6.95 6.87 -7.00
C GLY A 219 7.07 7.56 -5.66
N ASN A 220 7.32 6.78 -4.63
CA ASN A 220 7.69 7.31 -3.34
C ASN A 220 9.02 6.72 -2.86
N ILE A 221 9.63 7.40 -1.89
CA ILE A 221 10.82 6.94 -1.19
C ILE A 221 10.52 6.91 0.30
N SER A 222 10.88 5.79 0.93
CA SER A 222 10.86 5.63 2.38
C SER A 222 12.30 5.48 2.88
N PRO A 223 12.93 6.59 3.33
CA PRO A 223 14.32 6.57 3.78
C PRO A 223 14.51 5.73 5.04
N ILE A 224 13.46 5.58 5.84
CA ILE A 224 13.43 4.78 7.07
C ILE A 224 12.54 3.58 6.81
N SER A 225 13.05 2.39 7.08
CA SER A 225 12.28 1.15 6.97
C SER A 225 11.07 1.20 7.91
N ILE A 226 9.88 0.83 7.41
CA ILE A 226 8.68 0.70 8.26
C ILE A 226 8.92 -0.32 9.40
N MET A 227 9.72 -1.36 9.15
CA MET A 227 10.12 -2.30 10.18
C MET A 227 10.87 -1.62 11.34
N ASP A 228 11.83 -0.74 11.05
CA ASP A 228 12.57 -0.01 12.06
C ASP A 228 11.67 1.00 12.78
N ILE A 229 10.78 1.68 12.05
CA ILE A 229 9.79 2.61 12.63
C ILE A 229 8.89 1.89 13.65
N VAL A 230 8.39 0.71 13.31
CA VAL A 230 7.48 -0.07 14.19
C VAL A 230 8.24 -0.65 15.37
N ASN A 231 9.41 -1.25 15.13
CA ASN A 231 10.18 -1.96 16.18
C ASN A 231 10.85 -1.00 17.17
N GLU A 232 11.29 0.17 16.71
CA GLU A 232 12.00 1.17 17.54
C GLU A 232 11.09 2.31 18.01
N ASN A 233 9.78 2.26 17.71
CA ASN A 233 8.84 3.34 17.96
C ASN A 233 9.36 4.69 17.40
N GLY A 234 9.93 4.62 16.20
CA GLY A 234 10.55 5.74 15.50
C GLY A 234 9.53 6.75 14.95
N ASN A 235 9.99 7.95 14.62
CA ASN A 235 9.23 8.88 13.81
C ASN A 235 9.17 8.37 12.35
N CYS A 236 8.05 8.64 11.66
CA CYS A 236 7.86 8.21 10.28
C CYS A 236 8.16 9.34 9.30
N ALA A 237 8.89 9.04 8.23
CA ALA A 237 9.11 9.96 7.12
C ALA A 237 9.14 9.19 5.79
N PHE A 238 8.39 9.66 4.83
CA PHE A 238 8.43 9.22 3.43
C PHE A 238 7.94 10.34 2.52
N TYR A 239 8.23 10.27 1.23
CA TYR A 239 7.82 11.32 0.31
C TYR A 239 7.53 10.81 -1.09
N ILE A 240 6.60 11.49 -1.76
CA ILE A 240 6.33 11.32 -3.17
C ILE A 240 7.37 12.10 -3.96
N LEU A 241 7.96 11.45 -4.95
CA LEU A 241 8.90 12.05 -5.88
C LEU A 241 8.19 13.03 -6.82
N LYS A 242 8.87 14.11 -7.17
CA LYS A 242 8.43 15.01 -8.23
C LYS A 242 8.47 14.29 -9.58
N ASP A 243 9.56 13.57 -9.85
CA ASP A 243 9.81 12.83 -11.09
C ASP A 243 10.10 11.37 -10.79
N LEU A 244 9.41 10.45 -11.46
CA LEU A 244 9.66 9.02 -11.34
C LEU A 244 10.94 8.64 -12.08
N PRO A 245 11.97 8.07 -11.41
CA PRO A 245 13.19 7.61 -12.07
C PRO A 245 12.90 6.59 -13.19
N GLU A 246 13.61 6.72 -14.31
CA GLU A 246 13.33 5.91 -15.50
C GLU A 246 13.62 4.41 -15.30
N ASP A 247 14.57 4.05 -14.47
CA ASP A 247 14.83 2.66 -14.10
C ASP A 247 13.70 2.08 -13.25
N THR A 248 13.15 2.83 -12.30
CA THR A 248 11.98 2.45 -11.50
C THR A 248 10.73 2.33 -12.38
N ARG A 249 10.50 3.27 -13.31
CA ARG A 249 9.43 3.21 -14.29
C ARG A 249 9.52 1.94 -15.13
N ARG A 250 10.69 1.64 -15.65
CA ARG A 250 10.94 0.45 -16.49
C ARG A 250 10.72 -0.84 -15.70
N ALA A 251 11.23 -0.93 -14.46
CA ALA A 251 11.04 -2.07 -13.57
C ALA A 251 9.56 -2.26 -13.22
N GLY A 252 8.87 -1.18 -12.85
CA GLY A 252 7.44 -1.18 -12.51
C GLY A 252 6.57 -1.65 -13.67
N ARG A 253 6.77 -1.10 -14.88
CA ARG A 253 6.02 -1.52 -16.09
C ARG A 253 6.30 -2.98 -16.48
N ALA A 254 7.53 -3.45 -16.30
CA ALA A 254 7.88 -4.86 -16.53
C ALA A 254 7.17 -5.75 -15.49
N ALA A 255 7.13 -5.34 -14.22
CA ALA A 255 6.41 -6.06 -13.17
C ALA A 255 4.89 -6.08 -13.45
N VAL A 256 4.26 -4.96 -13.87
CA VAL A 256 2.84 -4.92 -14.29
C VAL A 256 2.54 -6.03 -15.29
N LYS A 257 3.38 -6.19 -16.31
CA LYS A 257 3.22 -7.24 -17.34
C LYS A 257 3.43 -8.64 -16.78
N SER A 258 4.47 -8.84 -15.95
CA SER A 258 4.77 -10.13 -15.34
C SER A 258 3.66 -10.62 -14.43
N PHE A 259 3.09 -9.74 -13.61
CA PHE A 259 1.99 -10.05 -12.70
C PHE A 259 0.60 -10.01 -13.37
N ALA A 260 0.53 -9.72 -14.69
CA ALA A 260 -0.69 -9.60 -15.47
C ALA A 260 -1.72 -8.63 -14.84
N VAL A 261 -1.23 -7.46 -14.39
CA VAL A 261 -2.08 -6.45 -13.73
C VAL A 261 -2.94 -5.73 -14.76
N LYS A 262 -4.21 -5.56 -14.42
CA LYS A 262 -5.20 -4.80 -15.20
C LYS A 262 -6.21 -4.13 -14.28
N ASN A 263 -6.74 -2.99 -14.75
CA ASN A 263 -7.87 -2.29 -14.14
C ASN A 263 -7.71 -2.06 -12.63
N ARG A 264 -6.54 -1.55 -12.20
CA ARG A 264 -6.18 -1.52 -10.78
C ARG A 264 -5.26 -0.38 -10.43
N PHE A 265 -5.39 0.12 -9.22
CA PHE A 265 -4.35 0.87 -8.54
C PHE A 265 -3.35 -0.12 -7.94
N ILE A 266 -2.06 0.17 -8.04
CA ILE A 266 -0.97 -0.66 -7.53
C ILE A 266 0.06 0.17 -6.78
N HIS A 267 0.76 -0.52 -5.86
CA HIS A 267 1.90 -0.02 -5.13
C HIS A 267 2.97 -1.12 -5.09
N PHE A 268 3.97 -1.04 -5.97
CA PHE A 268 5.06 -2.01 -6.05
C PHE A 268 6.29 -1.46 -5.36
N GLU A 269 6.93 -2.27 -4.54
CA GLU A 269 8.09 -1.88 -3.75
C GLU A 269 9.35 -2.54 -4.26
N PHE A 270 10.43 -1.77 -4.26
CA PHE A 270 11.78 -2.17 -4.61
C PHE A 270 12.76 -1.64 -3.56
N PHE A 271 13.83 -2.36 -3.30
CA PHE A 271 14.99 -1.76 -2.67
C PHE A 271 15.89 -1.15 -3.75
N ARG A 272 16.36 0.08 -3.53
CA ARG A 272 17.50 0.65 -4.24
C ARG A 272 18.73 0.47 -3.38
N LEU A 273 19.71 -0.31 -3.85
CA LEU A 273 20.90 -0.62 -3.08
C LEU A 273 21.70 0.64 -2.73
N LEU A 274 22.04 0.80 -1.46
CA LEU A 274 22.88 1.90 -0.95
C LEU A 274 24.38 1.61 -1.10
N GLN A 275 24.74 0.35 -1.37
CA GLN A 275 26.10 -0.12 -1.60
C GLN A 275 26.08 -1.40 -2.42
N ASP A 276 27.25 -1.79 -2.97
CA ASP A 276 27.41 -3.09 -3.61
C ASP A 276 27.09 -4.21 -2.61
N GLN A 277 26.29 -5.19 -3.04
CA GLN A 277 25.95 -6.37 -2.23
C GLN A 277 26.13 -7.65 -3.07
N GLU A 278 26.98 -8.54 -2.60
CA GLU A 278 27.31 -9.78 -3.31
C GLU A 278 26.06 -10.63 -3.52
N GLY A 279 25.86 -11.14 -4.73
CA GLY A 279 24.71 -11.95 -5.11
C GLY A 279 23.44 -11.16 -5.42
N LEU A 280 23.39 -9.83 -5.17
CA LEU A 280 22.25 -8.97 -5.46
C LEU A 280 22.52 -7.93 -6.55
N GLY A 281 23.58 -7.12 -6.41
CA GLY A 281 23.87 -6.08 -7.39
C GLY A 281 24.84 -5.02 -6.90
N LYS A 282 24.90 -3.92 -7.66
CA LYS A 282 25.74 -2.75 -7.39
C LYS A 282 24.93 -1.65 -6.70
N GLN A 283 25.62 -0.71 -6.08
CA GLN A 283 24.99 0.51 -5.56
C GLN A 283 24.11 1.16 -6.64
N GLY A 284 22.86 1.47 -6.29
CA GLY A 284 21.87 2.06 -7.18
C GLY A 284 20.99 1.05 -7.91
N ASP A 285 21.35 -0.23 -7.97
CA ASP A 285 20.51 -1.27 -8.60
C ASP A 285 19.20 -1.48 -7.82
N LEU A 286 18.12 -1.81 -8.56
CA LEU A 286 16.82 -2.14 -7.99
C LEU A 286 16.69 -3.63 -7.70
N ILE A 287 16.17 -3.95 -6.52
CA ILE A 287 15.88 -5.30 -6.03
C ILE A 287 14.39 -5.40 -5.77
N GLY A 288 13.71 -6.37 -6.37
CA GLY A 288 12.26 -6.58 -6.16
C GLY A 288 11.96 -6.96 -4.70
N LEU A 289 11.03 -6.23 -4.09
CA LEU A 289 10.63 -6.46 -2.69
C LEU A 289 9.25 -7.11 -2.63
N GLU A 290 8.19 -6.36 -2.90
CA GLU A 290 6.82 -6.90 -2.90
C GLU A 290 5.89 -6.13 -3.86
N VAL A 291 4.76 -6.75 -4.21
CA VAL A 291 3.69 -6.11 -4.97
C VAL A 291 2.45 -5.98 -4.09
N ASN A 292 1.87 -4.79 -4.08
CA ASN A 292 0.60 -4.52 -3.44
C ASN A 292 -0.42 -4.11 -4.50
N MET A 293 -1.51 -4.87 -4.60
CA MET A 293 -2.54 -4.69 -5.63
C MET A 293 -3.61 -3.67 -5.21
N ARG A 294 -3.16 -2.55 -4.68
CA ARG A 294 -3.98 -1.48 -4.10
C ARG A 294 -3.18 -0.17 -4.06
N PRO A 295 -3.82 0.99 -3.80
CA PRO A 295 -3.08 2.22 -3.50
C PRO A 295 -2.14 2.05 -2.30
N SER A 296 -1.05 2.80 -2.25
CA SER A 296 -0.22 2.90 -1.04
C SER A 296 -1.07 3.40 0.14
N GLY A 297 -0.71 2.98 1.36
CA GLY A 297 -1.54 3.15 2.54
C GLY A 297 -1.70 4.58 3.05
N GLY A 298 -2.65 4.76 3.97
CA GLY A 298 -2.87 6.03 4.66
C GLY A 298 -3.32 7.15 3.72
N VAL A 299 -2.66 8.31 3.85
CA VAL A 299 -2.94 9.52 3.06
C VAL A 299 -2.10 9.61 1.78
N THR A 300 -1.41 8.54 1.39
CA THR A 300 -0.56 8.55 0.19
C THR A 300 -1.31 8.92 -1.09
N PRO A 301 -2.57 8.50 -1.33
CA PRO A 301 -3.32 8.99 -2.49
C PRO A 301 -3.51 10.52 -2.50
N ASP A 302 -3.73 11.14 -1.33
CA ASP A 302 -3.80 12.60 -1.22
C ASP A 302 -2.45 13.25 -1.49
N MET A 303 -1.36 12.63 -1.00
CA MET A 303 0.00 13.11 -1.27
C MET A 303 0.35 13.05 -2.76
N LEU A 304 -0.09 12.00 -3.47
CA LEU A 304 0.04 11.91 -4.94
C LEU A 304 -0.68 13.08 -5.64
N ASN A 305 -1.90 13.42 -5.15
CA ASN A 305 -2.63 14.58 -5.66
C ASN A 305 -1.87 15.88 -5.44
N PHE A 306 -1.28 16.06 -4.25
CA PHE A 306 -0.53 17.27 -3.93
C PHE A 306 0.79 17.37 -4.71
N ALA A 307 1.52 16.26 -4.87
CA ALA A 307 2.80 16.25 -5.59
C ALA A 307 2.62 16.51 -7.10
N HIS A 308 1.51 16.06 -7.66
CA HIS A 308 1.29 16.02 -9.12
C HIS A 308 0.12 16.89 -9.59
N SER A 309 -0.43 17.78 -8.75
CA SER A 309 -1.58 18.64 -9.08
C SER A 309 -2.67 17.89 -9.84
N THR A 310 -3.09 16.73 -9.31
CA THR A 310 -4.00 15.81 -9.98
C THR A 310 -5.07 15.30 -9.02
N ASP A 311 -5.90 14.37 -9.47
CA ASP A 311 -6.86 13.64 -8.64
C ASP A 311 -6.82 12.14 -8.99
N VAL A 312 -6.00 11.38 -8.24
CA VAL A 312 -5.86 9.93 -8.46
C VAL A 312 -7.14 9.16 -8.17
N TYR A 313 -8.02 9.68 -7.29
CA TYR A 313 -9.33 9.08 -7.03
C TYR A 313 -10.20 9.14 -8.29
N LYS A 314 -10.21 10.31 -8.93
CA LYS A 314 -10.92 10.50 -10.20
C LYS A 314 -10.27 9.73 -11.34
N ILE A 315 -8.95 9.73 -11.46
CA ILE A 315 -8.24 8.94 -12.49
C ILE A 315 -8.62 7.47 -12.38
N TRP A 316 -8.61 6.92 -11.15
CA TRP A 316 -8.99 5.53 -10.92
C TRP A 316 -10.46 5.27 -11.25
N ALA A 317 -11.37 6.13 -10.80
CA ALA A 317 -12.79 5.99 -11.09
C ALA A 317 -13.11 6.13 -12.59
N ASP A 318 -12.42 7.03 -13.29
CA ASP A 318 -12.54 7.21 -14.76
C ASP A 318 -12.05 5.95 -15.48
N MET A 319 -10.92 5.39 -15.05
CA MET A 319 -10.38 4.14 -15.61
C MET A 319 -11.38 2.99 -15.42
N ILE A 320 -11.99 2.84 -14.24
CA ILE A 320 -13.02 1.83 -13.94
C ILE A 320 -14.27 2.03 -14.83
N ALA A 321 -14.75 3.26 -14.92
CA ALA A 321 -15.99 3.56 -15.64
C ALA A 321 -15.82 3.54 -17.16
N PHE A 322 -14.71 4.06 -17.69
CA PHE A 322 -14.51 4.40 -19.10
C PHE A 322 -13.25 3.75 -19.72
N GLY A 323 -12.42 3.05 -18.94
CA GLY A 323 -11.15 2.45 -19.39
C GLY A 323 -10.04 3.47 -19.66
N ARG A 324 -10.23 4.74 -19.29
CA ARG A 324 -9.27 5.83 -19.52
C ARG A 324 -9.60 7.01 -18.61
N SER A 325 -8.63 7.90 -18.39
CA SER A 325 -8.85 9.20 -17.76
C SER A 325 -8.29 10.33 -18.62
N THR A 326 -8.86 11.52 -18.45
CA THR A 326 -8.39 12.79 -19.07
C THR A 326 -8.02 13.81 -17.99
N VAL A 327 -7.93 13.38 -16.72
CA VAL A 327 -7.49 14.24 -15.63
C VAL A 327 -6.03 14.65 -15.89
N PRO A 328 -5.72 15.95 -15.90
CA PRO A 328 -4.35 16.40 -16.11
C PRO A 328 -3.46 16.02 -14.91
N THR A 329 -2.20 15.79 -15.19
CA THR A 329 -1.15 15.58 -14.19
C THR A 329 -0.11 16.68 -14.36
N GLY A 330 0.17 17.40 -13.29
CA GLY A 330 1.21 18.43 -13.22
C GLY A 330 2.41 17.97 -12.41
N GLU A 331 3.36 18.86 -12.20
CA GLU A 331 4.56 18.63 -11.40
C GLU A 331 4.71 19.79 -10.42
N ASP A 332 4.17 19.65 -9.19
CA ASP A 332 4.27 20.72 -8.19
C ASP A 332 5.51 20.60 -7.32
N GLY A 333 5.95 19.39 -7.00
CA GLY A 333 7.15 19.17 -6.21
C GLY A 333 7.15 17.85 -5.44
N PHE A 334 8.08 17.77 -4.51
CA PHE A 334 8.17 16.65 -3.57
C PHE A 334 7.11 16.80 -2.50
N CYS A 335 6.28 15.78 -2.27
CA CYS A 335 5.29 15.80 -1.21
C CYS A 335 5.75 14.93 -0.05
N GLY A 336 6.14 15.55 1.06
CA GLY A 336 6.68 14.87 2.23
C GLY A 336 5.65 14.62 3.31
N PHE A 337 5.73 13.44 3.93
CA PHE A 337 5.02 13.03 5.14
C PHE A 337 5.98 13.02 6.32
N ALA A 338 5.63 13.69 7.41
CA ALA A 338 6.36 13.67 8.67
C ALA A 338 5.41 13.27 9.81
N GLY A 339 5.58 12.06 10.34
CA GLY A 339 4.77 11.50 11.42
C GLY A 339 5.47 11.57 12.75
N ARG A 340 4.88 12.26 13.73
CA ARG A 340 5.35 12.41 15.10
C ARG A 340 4.71 11.40 16.03
N ARG A 341 5.47 10.92 17.00
CA ARG A 341 5.00 10.06 18.09
C ARG A 341 4.55 10.88 19.30
N ASP A 342 3.43 10.50 19.89
CA ASP A 342 3.03 11.00 21.21
C ASP A 342 4.07 10.64 22.27
N GLY A 343 4.25 11.49 23.26
CA GLY A 343 5.21 11.33 24.34
C GLY A 343 6.66 11.70 24.01
N LYS A 344 6.96 12.06 22.75
CA LYS A 344 8.26 12.66 22.38
C LYS A 344 8.21 14.18 22.48
N HIS A 345 9.29 14.79 22.96
CA HIS A 345 9.45 16.24 22.99
C HIS A 345 10.18 16.72 21.73
N PHE A 346 9.48 17.50 20.92
CA PHE A 346 10.04 18.02 19.67
C PHE A 346 10.54 19.46 19.85
N VAL A 347 11.70 19.75 19.27
CA VAL A 347 12.32 21.11 19.32
C VAL A 347 11.38 22.19 18.76
N MET A 348 10.63 21.87 17.70
CA MET A 348 9.59 22.75 17.18
C MET A 348 8.22 22.24 17.61
N ASP A 349 7.46 23.05 18.32
CA ASP A 349 6.05 22.76 18.59
C ASP A 349 5.18 22.94 17.32
N HIS A 350 3.87 22.68 17.43
CA HIS A 350 2.94 22.81 16.30
C HIS A 350 2.93 24.24 15.73
N ASP A 351 2.88 25.25 16.58
CA ASP A 351 2.78 26.65 16.15
C ASP A 351 4.06 27.11 15.42
N ALA A 352 5.22 26.67 15.89
CA ALA A 352 6.51 26.94 15.23
C ALA A 352 6.57 26.26 13.85
N VAL A 353 6.11 25.00 13.72
CA VAL A 353 6.01 24.31 12.43
C VAL A 353 5.09 25.07 11.48
N MET A 354 3.88 25.42 11.93
CA MET A 354 2.89 26.13 11.09
C MET A 354 3.36 27.54 10.73
N LYS A 355 4.07 28.21 11.61
CA LYS A 355 4.67 29.53 11.32
C LYS A 355 5.75 29.45 10.24
N LYS A 356 6.59 28.41 10.26
CA LYS A 356 7.70 28.24 9.31
C LYS A 356 7.23 27.65 7.98
N TYR A 357 6.40 26.61 8.01
CA TYR A 357 6.05 25.78 6.87
C TYR A 357 4.56 25.84 6.46
N GLY A 358 3.75 26.68 7.10
CA GLY A 358 2.30 26.70 6.88
C GLY A 358 1.86 26.94 5.42
N LYS A 359 2.71 27.59 4.59
CA LYS A 359 2.43 27.76 3.15
C LYS A 359 2.61 26.46 2.35
N GLN A 360 3.56 25.64 2.76
CA GLN A 360 3.88 24.34 2.15
C GLN A 360 2.95 23.24 2.66
N ILE A 361 2.50 23.31 3.92
CA ILE A 361 1.65 22.31 4.56
C ILE A 361 0.29 22.21 3.85
N ARG A 362 -0.10 20.99 3.57
CA ARG A 362 -1.39 20.59 3.00
C ARG A 362 -2.29 19.88 4.01
N MET A 363 -1.67 19.12 4.93
CA MET A 363 -2.38 18.42 6.00
C MET A 363 -1.56 18.52 7.29
N ALA A 364 -2.25 18.73 8.42
CA ALA A 364 -1.65 18.75 9.76
C ALA A 364 -2.71 18.26 10.74
N GLU A 365 -2.71 16.94 11.04
CA GLU A 365 -3.79 16.30 11.79
C GLU A 365 -3.36 15.01 12.49
N ARG A 366 -4.24 14.48 13.34
CA ARG A 366 -4.05 13.18 14.00
C ARG A 366 -4.18 12.04 12.99
N VAL A 367 -3.27 11.09 13.09
CA VAL A 367 -3.37 9.80 12.38
C VAL A 367 -4.35 8.90 13.13
N SER A 368 -5.16 8.13 12.43
CA SER A 368 -6.06 7.16 13.06
C SER A 368 -5.28 6.10 13.85
N ASP A 369 -5.86 5.62 14.95
CA ASP A 369 -5.21 4.63 15.83
C ASP A 369 -4.77 3.37 15.07
N ALA A 370 -5.55 2.94 14.09
CA ALA A 370 -5.25 1.77 13.24
C ALA A 370 -3.97 1.93 12.41
N LEU A 371 -3.55 3.16 12.10
CA LEU A 371 -2.36 3.47 11.31
C LEU A 371 -1.22 4.03 12.16
N SER A 372 -1.47 4.39 13.40
CA SER A 372 -0.53 5.12 14.24
C SER A 372 0.78 4.36 14.49
N SER A 373 0.74 3.02 14.58
CA SER A 373 1.94 2.19 14.77
C SER A 373 2.96 2.36 13.63
N ALA A 374 2.51 2.51 12.39
CA ALA A 374 3.37 2.66 11.21
C ALA A 374 3.65 4.13 10.85
N MET A 375 2.68 5.04 11.09
CA MET A 375 2.71 6.40 10.57
C MET A 375 2.91 7.49 11.63
N GLY A 376 3.01 7.15 12.92
CA GLY A 376 3.02 8.13 14.02
C GLY A 376 1.61 8.54 14.42
N ASN A 377 1.50 9.36 15.46
CA ASN A 377 0.21 9.77 16.05
C ASN A 377 -0.30 11.10 15.49
N TYR A 378 0.60 11.97 15.04
CA TYR A 378 0.28 13.25 14.42
C TYR A 378 1.13 13.45 13.17
N MET A 379 0.49 13.84 12.07
CA MET A 379 1.19 14.01 10.79
C MET A 379 1.21 15.45 10.32
N TYR A 380 2.27 15.76 9.58
CA TYR A 380 2.37 16.93 8.71
C TYR A 380 2.65 16.44 7.30
N VAL A 381 1.87 16.90 6.32
CA VAL A 381 2.09 16.66 4.91
C VAL A 381 2.34 18.00 4.23
N GLY A 382 3.45 18.14 3.50
CA GLY A 382 3.82 19.37 2.84
C GLY A 382 4.41 19.16 1.46
N VAL A 383 4.31 20.17 0.58
CA VAL A 383 4.87 20.17 -0.78
C VAL A 383 6.03 21.13 -0.86
N PHE A 384 7.15 20.66 -1.40
CA PHE A 384 8.42 21.38 -1.48
C PHE A 384 8.96 21.35 -2.91
N PRO A 385 9.46 22.47 -3.44
CA PRO A 385 9.98 22.53 -4.81
C PRO A 385 11.27 21.73 -5.01
N THR A 386 12.09 21.56 -3.95
CA THR A 386 13.33 20.80 -3.99
C THR A 386 13.43 19.77 -2.87
N GLU A 387 14.27 18.78 -3.08
CA GLU A 387 14.52 17.71 -2.09
C GLU A 387 15.29 18.26 -0.87
N GLU A 388 16.15 19.27 -1.05
CA GLU A 388 16.85 19.92 0.04
C GLU A 388 15.87 20.63 1.01
N GLU A 389 14.86 21.33 0.48
CA GLU A 389 13.83 21.95 1.30
C GLU A 389 12.98 20.91 2.04
N LEU A 390 12.67 19.80 1.39
CA LEU A 390 11.99 18.67 2.02
C LEU A 390 12.83 18.09 3.18
N HIS A 391 14.12 17.86 2.95
CA HIS A 391 15.01 17.32 3.99
C HIS A 391 15.17 18.31 5.16
N ALA A 392 15.23 19.62 4.89
CA ALA A 392 15.24 20.65 5.93
C ALA A 392 13.94 20.62 6.77
N PHE A 393 12.80 20.39 6.11
CA PHE A 393 11.52 20.20 6.79
C PHE A 393 11.56 18.99 7.73
N TYR A 394 12.07 17.83 7.29
CA TYR A 394 12.19 16.64 8.15
C TYR A 394 13.12 16.88 9.35
N GLN A 395 14.27 17.52 9.13
CA GLN A 395 15.21 17.85 10.20
C GLN A 395 14.58 18.74 11.27
N ASP A 396 13.76 19.70 10.88
CA ASP A 396 13.09 20.61 11.81
C ASP A 396 11.90 19.93 12.52
N VAL A 397 11.05 19.23 11.75
CA VAL A 397 9.78 18.71 12.27
C VAL A 397 10.00 17.46 13.11
N LEU A 398 10.97 16.61 12.78
CA LEU A 398 11.16 15.31 13.45
C LEU A 398 12.27 15.34 14.51
N ARG A 399 12.99 16.48 14.68
CA ARG A 399 14.04 16.60 15.69
C ARG A 399 13.43 16.65 17.08
N CYS A 400 13.83 15.70 17.92
CA CYS A 400 13.50 15.67 19.34
C CYS A 400 14.53 16.48 20.16
N GLU A 401 14.10 16.95 21.34
CA GLU A 401 15.00 17.40 22.40
C GLU A 401 15.76 16.19 22.95
N ASP A 402 17.05 16.37 23.27
CA ASP A 402 17.91 15.33 23.87
C ASP A 402 17.46 14.97 25.30
#